data_c3dc92e7e800e648640e28476313b53c
#
_entry.id   c3dc92e7e800e648640e28476313b53c
#
_cell.length_a   1.000
_cell.length_b   1.000
_cell.length_c   1.000
_cell.angle_alpha   90.00
_cell.angle_beta   90.00
_cell.angle_gamma   90.00
#
_symmetry.space_group_name_H-M   'P 1'
#
loop_
_entity.id
_entity.type
_entity.pdbx_description
1 polymer ?
#
loop_
_entity_poly.entity_id
_entity_poly.type
_entity_poly.pdbx_seq_one_letter_code
_entity_poly.pdbx_strand_id
1 'polypeptide(L)'
;MAGIFITGTDTNVGKTMIAAALAWLMRRKGIDVGVMKPFATAQKIFSKRYKSTDAATLAKAAQVHDSDQEINPFFYMMPAAPLVAARILNQSTPSIADAIKAFHKLASKHDFMIVEGVGGIMVPLTSEAYVADLARDLKLPTIIVARSKLGTLNHILLTIKICRDYDLSIQGIIINGMPQRPGIVEKNLGPVIQELSNVRVLCVIPRLKDLTYKTIGSSIKKSVNIDTISGR
;
A
#
# COMPACT_ATOMS: atom_id res chain seq x y z
N MET A 1 2.79 -11.47 14.45
CA MET A 1 3.77 -10.57 13.82
C MET A 1 3.12 -9.22 13.63
N ALA A 2 3.84 -8.13 13.95
CA ALA A 2 3.33 -6.78 13.78
C ALA A 2 3.56 -6.30 12.34
N GLY A 3 2.55 -5.65 11.76
CA GLY A 3 2.65 -5.11 10.41
C GLY A 3 1.34 -4.54 9.90
N ILE A 4 1.38 -3.96 8.71
CA ILE A 4 0.21 -3.43 7.99
C ILE A 4 0.28 -3.79 6.51
N PHE A 5 -0.91 -3.95 5.91
CA PHE A 5 -1.07 -4.08 4.47
C PHE A 5 -1.59 -2.76 3.89
N ILE A 6 -0.97 -2.25 2.85
CA ILE A 6 -1.39 -1.02 2.16
C ILE A 6 -2.04 -1.38 0.83
N THR A 7 -3.35 -1.18 0.74
CA THR A 7 -4.07 -1.27 -0.52
C THR A 7 -4.48 0.10 -1.04
N GLY A 8 -5.00 0.17 -2.23
CA GLY A 8 -5.54 1.39 -2.82
C GLY A 8 -6.90 1.18 -3.43
N THR A 9 -7.64 2.27 -3.60
CA THR A 9 -8.89 2.27 -4.36
C THR A 9 -8.65 2.13 -5.87
N ASP A 10 -7.39 2.34 -6.32
CA ASP A 10 -6.99 2.31 -7.72
C ASP A 10 -5.45 2.30 -7.85
N THR A 11 -4.94 2.22 -9.09
CA THR A 11 -3.56 2.51 -9.43
C THR A 11 -3.29 4.02 -9.30
N ASN A 12 -2.02 4.40 -8.98
CA ASN A 12 -1.58 5.79 -8.87
C ASN A 12 -2.32 6.66 -7.81
N VAL A 13 -2.96 6.06 -6.82
CA VAL A 13 -3.54 6.79 -5.68
C VAL A 13 -2.48 7.25 -4.66
N GLY A 14 -1.25 6.75 -4.78
CA GLY A 14 -0.11 7.13 -3.94
C GLY A 14 0.28 6.12 -2.88
N LYS A 15 -0.10 4.83 -3.04
CA LYS A 15 0.24 3.75 -2.09
C LYS A 15 1.71 3.74 -1.71
N THR A 16 2.60 3.70 -2.69
CA THR A 16 4.05 3.61 -2.49
C THR A 16 4.57 4.77 -1.64
N MET A 17 4.12 5.98 -1.93
CA MET A 17 4.55 7.17 -1.20
C MET A 17 4.02 7.20 0.23
N ILE A 18 2.79 6.70 0.46
CA ILE A 18 2.20 6.56 1.79
C ILE A 18 2.92 5.47 2.58
N ALA A 19 3.13 4.29 1.99
CA ALA A 19 3.86 3.18 2.60
C ALA A 19 5.29 3.60 2.99
N ALA A 20 6.00 4.26 2.07
CA ALA A 20 7.33 4.81 2.31
C ALA A 20 7.35 5.88 3.42
N ALA A 21 6.33 6.76 3.46
CA ALA A 21 6.21 7.77 4.49
C ALA A 21 5.98 7.17 5.89
N LEU A 22 5.14 6.14 5.98
CA LEU A 22 4.91 5.39 7.23
C LEU A 22 6.19 4.65 7.66
N ALA A 23 6.89 3.98 6.75
CA ALA A 23 8.16 3.32 7.03
C ALA A 23 9.19 4.33 7.58
N TRP A 24 9.33 5.47 6.93
CA TRP A 24 10.25 6.53 7.36
C TRP A 24 9.89 7.07 8.76
N LEU A 25 8.61 7.29 9.05
CA LEU A 25 8.17 7.76 10.37
C LEU A 25 8.46 6.74 11.47
N MET A 26 8.20 5.45 11.22
CA MET A 26 8.47 4.38 12.18
C MET A 26 9.97 4.20 12.42
N ARG A 27 10.79 4.26 11.36
CA ARG A 27 12.27 4.24 11.50
C ARG A 27 12.77 5.38 12.38
N ARG A 28 12.20 6.58 12.26
CA ARG A 28 12.54 7.72 13.12
C ARG A 28 12.16 7.55 14.59
N LYS A 29 11.26 6.62 14.89
CA LYS A 29 10.93 6.19 16.25
C LYS A 29 11.78 5.02 16.75
N GLY A 30 12.77 4.59 15.99
CA GLY A 30 13.66 3.48 16.34
C GLY A 30 13.07 2.09 16.07
N ILE A 31 11.94 1.99 15.33
CA ILE A 31 11.35 0.70 14.97
C ILE A 31 12.12 0.13 13.78
N ASP A 32 12.55 -1.13 13.86
CA ASP A 32 13.10 -1.82 12.69
C ASP A 32 11.97 -2.27 11.77
N VAL A 33 11.87 -1.58 10.60
CA VAL A 33 10.76 -1.74 9.65
C VAL A 33 11.23 -2.44 8.40
N GLY A 34 10.72 -3.65 8.17
CA GLY A 34 10.81 -4.32 6.87
C GLY A 34 9.72 -3.83 5.92
N VAL A 35 10.04 -3.81 4.64
CA VAL A 35 9.11 -3.38 3.58
C VAL A 35 9.02 -4.42 2.49
N MET A 36 7.83 -4.65 1.95
CA MET A 36 7.62 -5.60 0.89
C MET A 36 6.63 -5.08 -0.16
N LYS A 37 6.95 -5.27 -1.42
CA LYS A 37 6.09 -5.12 -2.60
C LYS A 37 6.01 -6.49 -3.27
N PRO A 38 5.12 -7.40 -2.84
CA PRO A 38 5.13 -8.79 -3.32
C PRO A 38 5.06 -8.89 -4.83
N PHE A 39 4.21 -8.09 -5.44
CA PHE A 39 4.03 -8.01 -6.89
C PHE A 39 4.28 -6.59 -7.38
N ALA A 40 5.13 -6.44 -8.39
CA ALA A 40 5.31 -5.18 -9.09
C ALA A 40 5.30 -5.38 -10.61
N THR A 41 4.77 -4.39 -11.30
CA THR A 41 4.70 -4.36 -12.77
C THR A 41 5.19 -3.00 -13.26
N ALA A 42 6.01 -2.96 -14.30
CA ALA A 42 6.58 -1.72 -14.83
C ALA A 42 6.96 -1.85 -16.31
N GLN A 43 7.08 -0.73 -17.02
CA GLN A 43 7.57 -0.71 -18.42
C GLN A 43 9.05 -1.04 -18.55
N LYS A 44 9.85 -0.76 -17.51
CA LYS A 44 11.30 -0.94 -17.51
C LYS A 44 11.83 -1.24 -16.11
N ILE A 45 13.00 -1.86 -16.06
CA ILE A 45 13.76 -2.05 -14.84
C ILE A 45 14.27 -0.68 -14.36
N PHE A 46 14.07 -0.37 -13.08
CA PHE A 46 14.49 0.89 -12.47
C PHE A 46 16.01 0.98 -12.29
N SER A 47 16.63 -0.06 -11.72
CA SER A 47 18.06 -0.07 -11.45
C SER A 47 18.61 -1.49 -11.37
N LYS A 48 19.96 -1.62 -11.30
CA LYS A 48 20.64 -2.91 -11.05
C LYS A 48 20.28 -3.50 -9.68
N ARG A 49 20.04 -2.65 -8.67
CA ARG A 49 19.74 -3.09 -7.31
C ARG A 49 18.28 -3.45 -7.09
N TYR A 50 17.36 -2.65 -7.63
CA TYR A 50 15.92 -2.86 -7.51
C TYR A 50 15.26 -2.75 -8.89
N LYS A 51 14.50 -3.75 -9.28
CA LYS A 51 13.78 -3.76 -10.57
C LYS A 51 12.63 -2.78 -10.58
N SER A 52 11.92 -2.68 -9.45
CA SER A 52 10.76 -1.80 -9.28
C SER A 52 11.14 -0.48 -8.60
N THR A 53 10.61 0.64 -9.12
CA THR A 53 10.70 1.97 -8.46
C THR A 53 10.03 1.94 -7.08
N ASP A 54 8.94 1.17 -6.95
CA ASP A 54 8.22 1.03 -5.68
C ASP A 54 9.13 0.39 -4.64
N ALA A 55 9.75 -0.77 -4.96
CA ALA A 55 10.68 -1.46 -4.07
C ALA A 55 11.86 -0.58 -3.66
N ALA A 56 12.45 0.14 -4.62
CA ALA A 56 13.55 1.07 -4.35
C ALA A 56 13.14 2.20 -3.40
N THR A 57 11.93 2.77 -3.60
CA THR A 57 11.40 3.85 -2.76
C THR A 57 11.13 3.36 -1.34
N LEU A 58 10.52 2.20 -1.20
CA LEU A 58 10.22 1.56 0.08
C LEU A 58 11.52 1.25 0.85
N ALA A 59 12.48 0.57 0.22
CA ALA A 59 13.77 0.24 0.83
C ALA A 59 14.54 1.47 1.31
N LYS A 60 14.56 2.54 0.48
CA LYS A 60 15.20 3.82 0.83
C LYS A 60 14.54 4.46 2.04
N ALA A 61 13.22 4.47 2.10
CA ALA A 61 12.47 5.10 3.19
C ALA A 61 12.60 4.32 4.51
N ALA A 62 12.56 3.00 4.45
CA ALA A 62 12.76 2.10 5.57
C ALA A 62 14.24 1.99 6.00
N GLN A 63 15.19 2.48 5.18
CA GLN A 63 16.63 2.37 5.41
C GLN A 63 17.09 0.90 5.57
N VAL A 64 16.50 0.00 4.76
CA VAL A 64 16.85 -1.42 4.75
C VAL A 64 17.77 -1.77 3.58
N HIS A 65 18.49 -2.87 3.74
CA HIS A 65 19.45 -3.36 2.75
C HIS A 65 19.04 -4.72 2.16
N ASP A 66 17.81 -5.17 2.44
CA ASP A 66 17.27 -6.40 1.88
C ASP A 66 17.35 -6.41 0.36
N SER A 67 17.54 -7.61 -0.20
CA SER A 67 17.67 -7.77 -1.64
C SER A 67 16.36 -7.46 -2.39
N ASP A 68 16.48 -7.14 -3.67
CA ASP A 68 15.30 -6.96 -4.54
C ASP A 68 14.37 -8.17 -4.50
N GLN A 69 14.93 -9.38 -4.52
CA GLN A 69 14.17 -10.62 -4.47
C GLN A 69 13.40 -10.82 -3.16
N GLU A 70 13.86 -10.26 -2.04
CA GLU A 70 13.16 -10.31 -0.77
C GLU A 70 12.07 -9.26 -0.68
N ILE A 71 12.34 -8.03 -1.15
CA ILE A 71 11.38 -6.93 -1.14
C ILE A 71 10.33 -7.09 -2.24
N ASN A 72 10.75 -7.48 -3.45
CA ASN A 72 9.88 -7.62 -4.62
C ASN A 72 10.14 -8.96 -5.33
N PRO A 73 9.66 -10.08 -4.77
CA PRO A 73 9.92 -11.41 -5.33
C PRO A 73 9.32 -11.61 -6.73
N PHE A 74 8.22 -10.90 -7.06
CA PHE A 74 7.50 -11.12 -8.32
C PHE A 74 7.39 -9.82 -9.12
N PHE A 75 8.29 -9.68 -10.09
CA PHE A 75 8.36 -8.50 -10.97
C PHE A 75 8.08 -8.89 -12.41
N TYR A 76 7.15 -8.16 -13.05
CA TYR A 76 6.82 -8.29 -14.48
C TYR A 76 7.15 -7.01 -15.22
N MET A 77 7.91 -7.13 -16.31
CA MET A 77 8.26 -5.98 -17.17
C MET A 77 7.14 -5.68 -18.18
N MET A 78 5.94 -5.48 -17.65
CA MET A 78 4.71 -5.13 -18.38
C MET A 78 3.78 -4.35 -17.45
N PRO A 79 3.36 -3.11 -17.78
CA PRO A 79 2.51 -2.29 -16.91
C PRO A 79 1.04 -2.72 -17.01
N ALA A 80 0.72 -3.86 -16.47
CA ALA A 80 -0.62 -4.46 -16.41
C ALA A 80 -0.85 -5.15 -15.06
N ALA A 81 -2.06 -5.65 -14.81
CA ALA A 81 -2.29 -6.52 -13.66
C ALA A 81 -1.35 -7.76 -13.73
N PRO A 82 -0.84 -8.28 -12.60
CA PRO A 82 0.14 -9.37 -12.60
C PRO A 82 -0.27 -10.58 -13.45
N LEU A 83 -1.51 -11.03 -13.36
CA LEU A 83 -2.05 -12.10 -14.21
C LEU A 83 -1.95 -11.76 -15.70
N VAL A 84 -2.34 -10.56 -16.09
CA VAL A 84 -2.32 -10.11 -17.49
C VAL A 84 -0.88 -9.98 -17.98
N ALA A 85 -0.01 -9.38 -17.15
CA ALA A 85 1.40 -9.24 -17.45
C ALA A 85 2.08 -10.60 -17.66
N ALA A 86 1.84 -11.57 -16.77
CA ALA A 86 2.37 -12.92 -16.87
C ALA A 86 1.92 -13.62 -18.19
N ARG A 87 0.64 -13.50 -18.54
CA ARG A 87 0.10 -14.08 -19.81
C ARG A 87 0.74 -13.46 -21.05
N ILE A 88 0.86 -12.13 -21.10
CA ILE A 88 1.49 -11.43 -22.24
C ILE A 88 2.96 -11.81 -22.37
N LEU A 89 3.66 -11.96 -21.25
CA LEU A 89 5.09 -12.31 -21.22
C LEU A 89 5.36 -13.82 -21.30
N ASN A 90 4.33 -14.66 -21.41
CA ASN A 90 4.44 -16.14 -21.34
C ASN A 90 5.22 -16.63 -20.11
N GLN A 91 4.99 -15.97 -18.95
CA GLN A 91 5.57 -16.31 -17.66
C GLN A 91 4.51 -16.94 -16.76
N SER A 92 4.94 -17.85 -15.87
CA SER A 92 4.06 -18.39 -14.84
C SER A 92 3.70 -17.32 -13.81
N THR A 93 2.47 -17.35 -13.29
CA THR A 93 2.08 -16.59 -12.12
C THR A 93 2.47 -17.37 -10.86
N PRO A 94 3.12 -16.74 -9.87
CA PRO A 94 3.39 -17.39 -8.59
C PRO A 94 2.09 -17.55 -7.79
N SER A 95 2.07 -18.56 -6.94
CA SER A 95 0.94 -18.76 -6.03
C SER A 95 0.94 -17.74 -4.89
N ILE A 96 -0.22 -17.55 -4.26
CA ILE A 96 -0.30 -16.76 -3.02
C ILE A 96 0.61 -17.36 -1.94
N ALA A 97 0.70 -18.70 -1.86
CA ALA A 97 1.57 -19.38 -0.91
C ALA A 97 3.05 -19.00 -1.07
N ASP A 98 3.53 -18.81 -2.31
CA ASP A 98 4.91 -18.36 -2.56
C ASP A 98 5.14 -16.93 -2.05
N ALA A 99 4.16 -16.05 -2.26
CA ALA A 99 4.23 -14.68 -1.75
C ALA A 99 4.22 -14.65 -0.22
N ILE A 100 3.41 -15.47 0.43
CA ILE A 100 3.34 -15.61 1.90
C ILE A 100 4.66 -16.19 2.45
N LYS A 101 5.21 -17.21 1.81
CA LYS A 101 6.51 -17.79 2.19
C LYS A 101 7.63 -16.74 2.12
N ALA A 102 7.66 -15.95 1.05
CA ALA A 102 8.61 -14.85 0.90
C ALA A 102 8.41 -13.78 1.99
N PHE A 103 7.15 -13.43 2.30
CA PHE A 103 6.82 -12.52 3.38
C PHE A 103 7.34 -13.01 4.73
N HIS A 104 7.06 -14.26 5.12
CA HIS A 104 7.51 -14.79 6.42
C HIS A 104 9.04 -14.81 6.54
N LYS A 105 9.75 -15.15 5.45
CA LYS A 105 11.20 -15.13 5.41
C LYS A 105 11.75 -13.71 5.62
N LEU A 106 11.18 -12.69 4.97
CA LEU A 106 11.61 -11.30 5.16
C LEU A 106 11.22 -10.79 6.55
N ALA A 107 10.01 -11.08 6.98
CA ALA A 107 9.45 -10.63 8.23
C ALA A 107 10.18 -11.18 9.49
N SER A 108 10.89 -12.31 9.38
CA SER A 108 11.72 -12.82 10.48
C SER A 108 12.95 -11.97 10.79
N LYS A 109 13.25 -10.99 9.95
CA LYS A 109 14.40 -10.08 10.10
C LYS A 109 14.06 -8.73 10.73
N HIS A 110 12.76 -8.40 10.84
CA HIS A 110 12.30 -7.07 11.22
C HIS A 110 11.23 -7.11 12.31
N ASP A 111 11.12 -6.03 13.09
CA ASP A 111 10.13 -5.89 14.16
C ASP A 111 8.71 -5.63 13.63
N PHE A 112 8.61 -4.92 12.52
CA PHE A 112 7.35 -4.48 11.92
C PHE A 112 7.41 -4.54 10.39
N MET A 113 6.34 -5.02 9.76
CA MET A 113 6.28 -5.14 8.30
C MET A 113 5.29 -4.16 7.67
N ILE A 114 5.69 -3.50 6.59
CA ILE A 114 4.80 -2.75 5.71
C ILE A 114 4.76 -3.45 4.34
N VAL A 115 3.60 -4.01 4.00
CA VAL A 115 3.39 -4.71 2.73
C VAL A 115 2.51 -3.85 1.82
N GLU A 116 3.00 -3.53 0.62
CA GLU A 116 2.26 -2.76 -0.37
C GLU A 116 1.66 -3.67 -1.44
N GLY A 117 0.33 -3.65 -1.61
CA GLY A 117 -0.37 -4.31 -2.71
C GLY A 117 -0.12 -3.66 -4.07
N VAL A 118 -0.55 -4.31 -5.15
CA VAL A 118 -0.49 -3.80 -6.52
C VAL A 118 -1.88 -3.36 -6.99
N GLY A 119 -2.00 -2.16 -7.57
CA GLY A 119 -3.29 -1.63 -8.02
C GLY A 119 -4.33 -1.48 -6.91
N GLY A 120 -5.55 -1.90 -7.16
CA GLY A 120 -6.65 -1.96 -6.18
C GLY A 120 -6.81 -3.35 -5.57
N ILE A 121 -7.74 -3.46 -4.60
CA ILE A 121 -7.95 -4.68 -3.80
C ILE A 121 -8.39 -5.90 -4.65
N MET A 122 -9.09 -5.69 -5.78
CA MET A 122 -9.55 -6.75 -6.69
C MET A 122 -8.65 -6.95 -7.91
N VAL A 123 -7.42 -6.45 -7.90
CA VAL A 123 -6.47 -6.74 -8.98
C VAL A 123 -6.12 -8.23 -8.99
N PRO A 124 -6.28 -8.94 -10.14
CA PRO A 124 -5.97 -10.35 -10.24
C PRO A 124 -4.46 -10.59 -10.21
N LEU A 125 -4.02 -11.41 -9.28
CA LEU A 125 -2.64 -11.89 -9.16
C LEU A 125 -2.46 -13.17 -9.97
N THR A 126 -3.43 -14.08 -9.88
CA THR A 126 -3.53 -15.34 -10.65
C THR A 126 -4.93 -15.48 -11.25
N SER A 127 -5.22 -16.59 -11.94
CA SER A 127 -6.58 -16.90 -12.40
C SER A 127 -7.58 -17.14 -11.27
N GLU A 128 -7.12 -17.43 -10.06
CA GLU A 128 -7.94 -17.84 -8.91
C GLU A 128 -7.81 -16.92 -7.71
N ALA A 129 -6.87 -15.95 -7.75
CA ALA A 129 -6.57 -15.12 -6.60
C ALA A 129 -6.36 -13.64 -6.94
N TYR A 130 -6.83 -12.80 -6.04
CA TYR A 130 -6.76 -11.34 -6.10
C TYR A 130 -5.84 -10.78 -5.01
N VAL A 131 -5.59 -9.49 -5.04
CA VAL A 131 -4.88 -8.78 -3.96
C VAL A 131 -5.61 -8.96 -2.62
N ALA A 132 -6.94 -9.10 -2.62
CA ALA A 132 -7.74 -9.37 -1.43
C ALA A 132 -7.38 -10.71 -0.77
N ASP A 133 -7.15 -11.77 -1.56
CA ASP A 133 -6.72 -13.08 -1.05
C ASP A 133 -5.35 -12.98 -0.37
N LEU A 134 -4.40 -12.31 -1.02
CA LEU A 134 -3.09 -12.06 -0.42
C LEU A 134 -3.19 -11.29 0.90
N ALA A 135 -4.00 -10.22 0.95
CA ALA A 135 -4.20 -9.42 2.16
C ALA A 135 -4.82 -10.24 3.29
N ARG A 136 -5.84 -11.08 2.98
CA ARG A 136 -6.47 -11.99 3.94
C ARG A 136 -5.46 -12.97 4.52
N ASP A 137 -4.69 -13.63 3.67
CA ASP A 137 -3.81 -14.72 4.08
C ASP A 137 -2.55 -14.21 4.81
N LEU A 138 -2.14 -12.96 4.57
CA LEU A 138 -1.11 -12.27 5.36
C LEU A 138 -1.58 -11.91 6.77
N LYS A 139 -2.89 -11.81 7.00
CA LYS A 139 -3.51 -11.47 8.30
C LYS A 139 -3.00 -10.16 8.89
N LEU A 140 -2.71 -9.17 8.04
CA LEU A 140 -2.26 -7.85 8.47
C LEU A 140 -3.43 -6.86 8.43
N PRO A 141 -3.52 -5.93 9.41
CA PRO A 141 -4.45 -4.82 9.32
C PRO A 141 -4.23 -4.02 8.04
N THR A 142 -5.32 -3.66 7.37
CA THR A 142 -5.29 -3.03 6.05
C THR A 142 -5.55 -1.52 6.15
N ILE A 143 -4.67 -0.71 5.54
CA ILE A 143 -4.90 0.72 5.31
C ILE A 143 -5.28 0.91 3.84
N ILE A 144 -6.39 1.61 3.60
CA ILE A 144 -6.87 1.95 2.25
C ILE A 144 -6.38 3.33 1.87
N VAL A 145 -5.67 3.45 0.76
CA VAL A 145 -5.24 4.73 0.19
C VAL A 145 -6.16 5.12 -0.95
N ALA A 146 -6.73 6.31 -0.88
CA ALA A 146 -7.62 6.86 -1.91
C ALA A 146 -7.13 8.24 -2.36
N ARG A 147 -7.44 8.63 -3.61
CA ARG A 147 -7.14 9.96 -4.14
C ARG A 147 -8.35 10.88 -3.96
N SER A 148 -8.14 12.13 -3.58
CA SER A 148 -9.19 13.15 -3.55
C SER A 148 -9.53 13.61 -4.97
N LYS A 149 -10.56 13.00 -5.57
CA LYS A 149 -11.13 13.38 -6.89
C LYS A 149 -12.60 12.97 -6.97
N LEU A 150 -13.35 13.54 -7.90
CA LEU A 150 -14.74 13.11 -8.19
C LEU A 150 -14.78 11.59 -8.47
N GLY A 151 -15.79 10.91 -7.91
CA GLY A 151 -15.97 9.44 -7.99
C GLY A 151 -15.22 8.66 -6.90
N THR A 152 -14.33 9.28 -6.12
CA THR A 152 -13.54 8.56 -5.10
C THR A 152 -14.41 7.95 -3.99
N LEU A 153 -15.53 8.58 -3.62
CA LEU A 153 -16.44 8.05 -2.60
C LEU A 153 -16.94 6.66 -3.00
N ASN A 154 -17.40 6.50 -4.26
CA ASN A 154 -17.80 5.19 -4.79
C ASN A 154 -16.67 4.17 -4.72
N HIS A 155 -15.45 4.52 -5.16
CA HIS A 155 -14.30 3.62 -5.13
C HIS A 155 -13.91 3.21 -3.71
N ILE A 156 -14.00 4.13 -2.75
CA ILE A 156 -13.71 3.85 -1.33
C ILE A 156 -14.74 2.86 -0.78
N LEU A 157 -16.05 3.12 -0.99
CA LEU A 157 -17.12 2.26 -0.48
C LEU A 157 -17.07 0.86 -1.10
N LEU A 158 -16.80 0.74 -2.40
CA LEU A 158 -16.56 -0.55 -3.05
C LEU A 158 -15.35 -1.29 -2.46
N THR A 159 -14.23 -0.57 -2.23
CA THR A 159 -13.03 -1.17 -1.62
C THR A 159 -13.31 -1.65 -0.19
N ILE A 160 -14.03 -0.85 0.62
CA ILE A 160 -14.42 -1.24 1.98
C ILE A 160 -15.34 -2.48 1.96
N LYS A 161 -16.32 -2.49 1.03
CA LYS A 161 -17.21 -3.65 0.90
C LYS A 161 -16.42 -4.92 0.62
N ILE A 162 -15.53 -4.91 -0.35
CA ILE A 162 -14.67 -6.05 -0.66
C ILE A 162 -13.77 -6.43 0.52
N CYS A 163 -13.17 -5.46 1.19
CA CYS A 163 -12.38 -5.75 2.39
C CYS A 163 -13.20 -6.52 3.44
N ARG A 164 -14.47 -6.16 3.62
CA ARG A 164 -15.38 -6.85 4.56
C ARG A 164 -15.77 -8.24 4.06
N ASP A 165 -16.07 -8.39 2.77
CA ASP A 165 -16.44 -9.68 2.17
C ASP A 165 -15.26 -10.69 2.26
N TYR A 166 -14.02 -10.20 2.39
CA TYR A 166 -12.80 -11.00 2.59
C TYR A 166 -12.32 -11.04 4.05
N ASP A 167 -13.13 -10.58 5.00
CA ASP A 167 -12.81 -10.53 6.44
C ASP A 167 -11.49 -9.78 6.77
N LEU A 168 -11.15 -8.75 5.96
CA LEU A 168 -9.96 -7.95 6.21
C LEU A 168 -10.21 -6.96 7.35
N SER A 169 -9.30 -6.90 8.31
CA SER A 169 -9.29 -5.88 9.36
C SER A 169 -8.88 -4.53 8.77
N ILE A 170 -9.84 -3.60 8.64
CA ILE A 170 -9.57 -2.26 8.11
C ILE A 170 -9.14 -1.34 9.24
N GLN A 171 -7.86 -0.94 9.25
CA GLN A 171 -7.32 -0.01 10.24
C GLN A 171 -7.76 1.44 9.96
N GLY A 172 -8.00 1.78 8.70
CA GLY A 172 -8.53 3.07 8.29
C GLY A 172 -8.17 3.47 6.87
N ILE A 173 -8.49 4.73 6.54
CA ILE A 173 -8.35 5.29 5.20
C ILE A 173 -7.41 6.48 5.23
N ILE A 174 -6.55 6.62 4.24
CA ILE A 174 -5.75 7.82 3.98
C ILE A 174 -6.22 8.42 2.65
N ILE A 175 -6.71 9.66 2.71
CA ILE A 175 -7.10 10.42 1.53
C ILE A 175 -5.91 11.26 1.07
N ASN A 176 -5.43 11.02 -0.14
CA ASN A 176 -4.24 11.67 -0.69
C ASN A 176 -4.57 12.69 -1.77
N GLY A 177 -3.82 13.78 -1.83
CA GLY A 177 -3.90 14.77 -2.89
C GLY A 177 -5.10 15.71 -2.80
N MET A 178 -5.57 16.02 -1.58
CA MET A 178 -6.59 17.02 -1.32
C MET A 178 -6.19 18.38 -1.91
N PRO A 179 -7.05 19.07 -2.68
CA PRO A 179 -6.75 20.42 -3.15
C PRO A 179 -6.33 21.36 -2.00
N GLN A 180 -5.42 22.30 -2.28
CA GLN A 180 -4.99 23.29 -1.27
C GLN A 180 -6.15 24.19 -0.79
N ARG A 181 -7.12 24.42 -1.69
CA ARG A 181 -8.37 25.11 -1.38
C ARG A 181 -9.53 24.14 -1.70
N PRO A 182 -9.87 23.25 -0.76
CA PRO A 182 -10.93 22.26 -0.98
C PRO A 182 -12.30 22.94 -1.07
N GLY A 183 -13.10 22.53 -2.05
CA GLY A 183 -14.49 22.93 -2.17
C GLY A 183 -15.39 22.24 -1.13
N ILE A 184 -16.69 22.46 -1.22
CA ILE A 184 -17.65 21.87 -0.27
C ILE A 184 -17.67 20.33 -0.40
N VAL A 185 -17.51 19.78 -1.60
CA VAL A 185 -17.51 18.33 -1.85
C VAL A 185 -16.29 17.67 -1.17
N GLU A 186 -15.11 18.23 -1.39
CA GLU A 186 -13.88 17.69 -0.82
C GLU A 186 -13.85 17.81 0.72
N LYS A 187 -14.38 18.89 1.28
CA LYS A 187 -14.46 19.06 2.75
C LYS A 187 -15.36 18.03 3.42
N ASN A 188 -16.43 17.61 2.74
CA ASN A 188 -17.36 16.63 3.26
C ASN A 188 -16.96 15.18 2.99
N LEU A 189 -15.94 14.92 2.15
CA LEU A 189 -15.56 13.57 1.76
C LEU A 189 -15.23 12.68 2.96
N GLY A 190 -14.39 13.14 3.87
CA GLY A 190 -13.99 12.39 5.07
C GLY A 190 -15.18 12.08 6.00
N PRO A 191 -15.94 13.10 6.44
CA PRO A 191 -17.14 12.90 7.26
C PRO A 191 -18.14 11.90 6.64
N VAL A 192 -18.46 12.05 5.36
CA VAL A 192 -19.41 11.16 4.66
C VAL A 192 -18.89 9.72 4.57
N ILE A 193 -17.59 9.52 4.32
CA ILE A 193 -16.99 8.18 4.33
C ILE A 193 -17.18 7.54 5.70
N GLN A 194 -16.86 8.26 6.79
CA GLN A 194 -16.97 7.71 8.15
C GLN A 194 -18.43 7.42 8.51
N GLU A 195 -19.36 8.30 8.17
CA GLU A 195 -20.79 8.11 8.39
C GLU A 195 -21.34 6.85 7.69
N LEU A 196 -21.06 6.71 6.38
CA LEU A 196 -21.60 5.61 5.58
C LEU A 196 -20.91 4.27 5.84
N SER A 197 -19.65 4.28 6.25
CA SER A 197 -18.86 3.04 6.34
C SER A 197 -18.45 2.67 7.76
N ASN A 198 -18.58 3.55 8.72
CA ASN A 198 -18.01 3.38 10.08
C ASN A 198 -16.50 3.04 10.06
N VAL A 199 -15.77 3.44 8.99
CA VAL A 199 -14.32 3.29 8.88
C VAL A 199 -13.67 4.64 9.08
N ARG A 200 -12.69 4.70 9.98
CA ARG A 200 -11.97 5.94 10.33
C ARG A 200 -11.15 6.46 9.14
N VAL A 201 -11.28 7.75 8.84
CA VAL A 201 -10.31 8.48 8.02
C VAL A 201 -9.13 8.89 8.91
N LEU A 202 -7.99 8.23 8.72
CA LEU A 202 -6.78 8.45 9.53
C LEU A 202 -6.16 9.80 9.25
N CYS A 203 -6.08 10.16 7.97
CA CYS A 203 -5.39 11.35 7.52
C CYS A 203 -5.91 11.81 6.16
N VAL A 204 -5.94 13.13 5.98
CA VAL A 204 -6.16 13.77 4.68
C VAL A 204 -4.89 14.54 4.32
N ILE A 205 -4.22 14.12 3.24
CA ILE A 205 -2.96 14.71 2.80
C ILE A 205 -3.25 15.73 1.70
N PRO A 206 -2.84 16.99 1.86
CA PRO A 206 -3.01 18.00 0.83
C PRO A 206 -2.15 17.68 -0.40
N ARG A 207 -2.50 18.26 -1.55
CA ARG A 207 -1.63 18.25 -2.73
C ARG A 207 -0.35 19.02 -2.40
N LEU A 208 0.77 18.30 -2.36
CA LEU A 208 2.08 18.85 -2.05
C LEU A 208 2.80 19.24 -3.34
N LYS A 209 3.60 20.32 -3.28
CA LYS A 209 4.48 20.73 -4.40
C LYS A 209 5.63 19.74 -4.57
N ASP A 210 6.21 19.31 -3.47
CA ASP A 210 7.28 18.31 -3.42
C ASP A 210 6.71 16.98 -2.89
N LEU A 211 6.67 15.96 -3.77
CA LEU A 211 6.12 14.64 -3.47
C LEU A 211 7.23 13.69 -3.04
N THR A 212 7.77 13.90 -1.86
CA THR A 212 8.69 12.97 -1.22
C THR A 212 8.01 12.23 -0.07
N TYR A 213 8.49 11.03 0.28
CA TYR A 213 7.99 10.32 1.45
C TYR A 213 8.22 11.12 2.76
N LYS A 214 9.21 12.01 2.80
CA LYS A 214 9.47 12.88 3.97
C LYS A 214 8.40 13.96 4.12
N THR A 215 8.02 14.64 3.01
CA THR A 215 6.98 15.68 3.04
C THR A 215 5.60 15.09 3.33
N ILE A 216 5.30 13.92 2.75
CA ILE A 216 4.08 13.17 3.06
C ILE A 216 4.09 12.70 4.52
N GLY A 217 5.19 12.16 5.01
CA GLY A 217 5.34 11.75 6.40
C GLY A 217 5.13 12.90 7.39
N SER A 218 5.66 14.08 7.08
CA SER A 218 5.41 15.29 7.87
C SER A 218 3.92 15.68 7.91
N SER A 219 3.18 15.43 6.84
CA SER A 219 1.72 15.66 6.81
C SER A 219 0.98 14.59 7.63
N ILE A 220 1.35 13.32 7.50
CA ILE A 220 0.75 12.21 8.27
C ILE A 220 0.94 12.44 9.77
N LYS A 221 2.16 12.81 10.22
CA LYS A 221 2.50 13.04 11.63
C LYS A 221 1.62 14.06 12.31
N LYS A 222 1.05 15.02 11.57
CA LYS A 222 0.15 16.06 12.12
C LYS A 222 -1.23 15.50 12.53
N SER A 223 -1.66 14.40 11.93
CA SER A 223 -3.01 13.87 12.09
C SER A 223 -3.05 12.47 12.70
N VAL A 224 -1.94 11.73 12.62
CA VAL A 224 -1.87 10.32 13.03
C VAL A 224 -0.77 10.13 14.06
N ASN A 225 -1.12 9.57 15.21
CA ASN A 225 -0.12 8.99 16.09
C ASN A 225 0.36 7.66 15.50
N ILE A 226 1.65 7.58 15.17
CA ILE A 226 2.25 6.38 14.58
C ILE A 226 2.17 5.18 15.53
N ASP A 227 2.12 5.39 16.83
CA ASP A 227 2.00 4.31 17.81
C ASP A 227 0.67 3.55 17.66
N THR A 228 -0.41 4.23 17.27
CA THR A 228 -1.70 3.59 17.00
C THR A 228 -1.67 2.70 15.74
N ILE A 229 -0.72 2.92 14.83
CA ILE A 229 -0.52 2.06 13.66
C ILE A 229 0.44 0.92 13.97
N SER A 230 1.50 1.19 14.73
CA SER A 230 2.50 0.18 15.09
C SER A 230 2.07 -0.78 16.21
N GLY A 231 0.98 -0.46 16.94
CA GLY A 231 0.53 -1.25 18.09
C GLY A 231 1.43 -1.12 19.32
N ARG A 232 2.18 -0.03 19.41
CA ARG A 232 3.08 0.29 20.55
C ARG A 232 2.55 1.47 21.34
#